data_3cdc971f83e8ed9ed96e5b91584aea38
#
_entry.id   3cdc971f83e8ed9ed96e5b91584aea38
#
_cell.length_a   1.000
_cell.length_b   1.000
_cell.length_c   1.000
_cell.angle_alpha   90.00
_cell.angle_beta   90.00
_cell.angle_gamma   90.00
#
_symmetry.space_group_name_H-M   'P 1'
#
loop_
_entity.id
_entity.type
_entity.pdbx_description
1 polymer ?
#
loop_
_entity_poly.entity_id
_entity_poly.type
_entity_poly.pdbx_seq_one_letter_code
_entity_poly.pdbx_strand_id
1 'polypeptide(L)' 'MTHCYIFDYANGQIWHTTIPDEVEDIDIYVAEKLGLKTDCVYTLCSDEELEILEL' A
#
# COMPACT_ATOMS: atom_id res chain seq x y z
N MET A 1 8.98 9.36 6.04
CA MET A 1 7.85 8.42 5.93
C MET A 1 7.81 7.77 4.57
N THR A 2 7.39 6.54 4.51
CA THR A 2 7.24 5.83 3.25
C THR A 2 5.78 5.87 2.80
N HIS A 3 5.55 6.25 1.55
CA HIS A 3 4.22 6.21 0.95
C HIS A 3 4.01 4.85 0.30
N CYS A 4 2.91 4.19 0.61
CA CYS A 4 2.56 2.91 0.03
C CYS A 4 1.24 2.98 -0.72
N TYR A 5 1.25 2.43 -1.92
CA TYR A 5 0.09 2.34 -2.80
C TYR A 5 -0.25 0.86 -2.94
N ILE A 6 -1.42 0.48 -2.53
CA ILE A 6 -1.85 -0.91 -2.49
C ILE A 6 -2.96 -1.11 -3.52
N PHE A 7 -2.71 -1.99 -4.48
CA PHE A 7 -3.69 -2.33 -5.51
C PHE A 7 -4.46 -3.55 -5.04
N ASP A 8 -5.71 -3.33 -4.66
CA ASP A 8 -6.60 -4.39 -4.19
C ASP A 8 -7.40 -4.94 -5.36
N TYR A 9 -6.92 -6.04 -5.93
CA TYR A 9 -7.54 -6.66 -7.10
C TYR A 9 -8.89 -7.29 -6.79
N ALA A 10 -9.06 -7.77 -5.56
CA ALA A 10 -10.30 -8.43 -5.17
C ALA A 10 -11.49 -7.47 -5.15
N ASN A 11 -11.24 -6.22 -4.76
CA ASN A 11 -12.28 -5.19 -4.64
C ASN A 11 -12.19 -4.11 -5.71
N GLY A 12 -11.18 -4.16 -6.57
CA GLY A 12 -10.98 -3.16 -7.62
C GLY A 12 -10.68 -1.78 -7.06
N GLN A 13 -9.89 -1.71 -6.01
CA GLN A 13 -9.59 -0.46 -5.30
C GLN A 13 -8.09 -0.24 -5.20
N ILE A 14 -7.72 1.04 -5.07
CA ILE A 14 -6.33 1.45 -4.81
C ILE A 14 -6.32 2.21 -3.49
N TRP A 15 -5.46 1.77 -2.57
CA TRP A 15 -5.28 2.42 -1.28
C TRP A 15 -3.96 3.16 -1.24
N HIS A 16 -3.94 4.32 -0.59
CA HIS A 16 -2.71 5.06 -0.29
C HIS A 16 -2.60 5.21 1.22
N THR A 17 -1.45 4.86 1.76
CA THR A 17 -1.16 5.04 3.17
C THR A 17 0.30 5.44 3.37
N THR A 18 0.58 6.06 4.49
CA THR A 18 1.94 6.34 4.91
C THR A 18 2.35 5.37 5.99
N ILE A 19 3.60 4.93 5.95
CA ILE A 19 4.12 3.94 6.88
C ILE A 19 5.22 4.57 7.70
N PRO A 20 5.16 4.48 9.04
CA PRO A 20 6.24 4.97 9.91
C PRO A 20 7.55 4.24 9.65
N ASP A 21 8.66 4.95 9.84
CA ASP A 21 9.99 4.40 9.57
C ASP A 21 10.35 3.21 10.47
N GLU A 22 9.71 3.09 11.62
CA GLU A 22 9.92 1.98 12.57
C GLU A 22 9.30 0.65 12.13
N VAL A 23 8.49 0.64 11.08
CA VAL A 23 7.88 -0.58 10.56
C VAL A 23 8.92 -1.36 9.76
N GLU A 24 9.18 -2.61 10.16
CA GLU A 24 10.15 -3.46 9.49
C GLU A 24 9.54 -4.27 8.33
N ASP A 25 8.29 -4.71 8.48
CA ASP A 25 7.62 -5.52 7.47
C ASP A 25 6.36 -4.80 6.99
N ILE A 26 6.45 -4.24 5.79
CA ILE A 26 5.37 -3.45 5.20
C ILE A 26 4.16 -4.31 4.85
N ASP A 27 4.39 -5.53 4.37
CA ASP A 27 3.29 -6.42 3.98
C ASP A 27 2.42 -6.80 5.18
N ILE A 28 3.06 -7.10 6.31
CA ILE A 28 2.34 -7.40 7.55
C ILE A 28 1.59 -6.17 8.05
N TYR A 29 2.23 -5.01 8.01
CA TYR A 29 1.61 -3.76 8.43
C TYR A 29 0.35 -3.46 7.62
N VAL A 30 0.44 -3.58 6.29
CA VAL A 30 -0.68 -3.33 5.39
C VAL A 30 -1.81 -4.33 5.65
N ALA A 31 -1.49 -5.62 5.81
CA ALA A 31 -2.49 -6.65 6.07
C ALA A 31 -3.24 -6.39 7.37
N GLU A 32 -2.56 -5.97 8.41
CA GLU A 32 -3.17 -5.68 9.71
C GLU A 32 -4.02 -4.41 9.67
N LYS A 33 -3.54 -3.35 9.03
CA LYS A 33 -4.24 -2.06 8.99
C LYS A 33 -5.46 -2.08 8.09
N LEU A 34 -5.37 -2.71 6.95
CA LEU A 34 -6.45 -2.72 5.96
C LEU A 34 -7.26 -4.02 5.99
N GLY A 35 -6.78 -5.04 6.69
CA GLY A 35 -7.44 -6.34 6.72
C GLY A 35 -7.42 -7.07 5.38
N LEU A 36 -6.48 -6.73 4.50
CA LEU A 36 -6.37 -7.31 3.18
C LEU A 36 -5.46 -8.54 3.19
N LYS A 37 -5.78 -9.50 2.33
CA LYS A 37 -4.92 -10.66 2.12
C LYS A 37 -3.79 -10.27 1.18
N THR A 38 -2.54 -10.60 1.55
CA THR A 38 -1.37 -10.20 0.78
C THR A 38 -1.28 -10.85 -0.60
N ASP A 39 -1.92 -12.00 -0.79
CA ASP A 39 -1.95 -12.71 -2.08
C ASP A 39 -2.94 -12.10 -3.08
N CYS A 40 -3.81 -11.19 -2.63
CA CYS A 40 -4.79 -10.53 -3.47
C CYS A 40 -4.47 -9.07 -3.75
N VAL A 41 -3.28 -8.60 -3.34
CA VAL A 41 -2.90 -7.20 -3.47
C VAL A 41 -1.48 -7.07 -4.00
N TYR A 42 -1.21 -5.93 -4.61
CA TYR A 42 0.15 -5.54 -5.00
C TYR A 42 0.49 -4.25 -4.27
N THR A 43 1.65 -4.22 -3.62
CA THR A 43 2.09 -3.06 -2.85
C THR A 43 3.27 -2.41 -3.53
N LEU A 44 3.17 -1.10 -3.78
CA LEU A 44 4.24 -0.27 -4.33
C LEU A 44 4.58 0.82 -3.32
N CYS A 45 5.85 0.91 -2.95
CA CYS A 45 6.30 1.88 -1.96
C CYS A 45 7.26 2.89 -2.57
N SER A 46 7.20 4.13 -2.09
CA SER A 46 8.06 5.22 -2.54
C SER A 46 8.34 6.16 -1.38
N ASP A 47 9.48 6.83 -1.42
CA ASP A 47 9.81 7.88 -0.45
C ASP A 47 9.00 9.15 -0.68
N GLU A 48 8.44 9.31 -1.85
CA GLU A 48 7.65 10.48 -2.24
C GLU A 48 6.22 10.06 -2.59
N GLU A 49 5.29 11.00 -2.41
CA GLU A 49 3.93 10.80 -2.89
C GLU A 49 3.92 10.75 -4.42
N LEU A 50 3.32 9.69 -4.95
CA LEU A 50 3.27 9.48 -6.40
C LEU A 50 2.06 10.17 -7.00
N GLU A 51 2.26 10.76 -8.19
CA GLU A 51 1.18 11.36 -8.95
C GLU A 51 0.46 10.29 -9.77
N ILE A 52 -0.86 10.29 -9.70
CA ILE A 52 -1.69 9.38 -10.49
C ILE A 52 -2.17 10.15 -11.73
N LEU A 53 -1.78 9.66 -12.90
CA LEU A 53 -2.13 10.28 -14.16
C LEU A 53 -3.17 9.43 -14.89
N GLU A 54 -4.17 10.08 -15.44
CA GLU A 54 -5.19 9.44 -16.27
C GLU A 54 -4.96 9.75 -17.74
N LEU A 55 -5.14 8.75 -18.56
CA LEU A 55 -5.02 8.88 -20.01
C LEU A 55 -6.35 9.28 -20.65
#